data_65aa59205307862b0d6314a1e7721c84
#
_entry.id   65aa59205307862b0d6314a1e7721c84
#
_cell.length_a   1.000
_cell.length_b   1.000
_cell.length_c   1.000
_cell.angle_alpha   90.00
_cell.angle_beta   90.00
_cell.angle_gamma   90.00
#
_symmetry.space_group_name_H-M   'P 1'
#
loop_
_entity.id
_entity.type
_entity.pdbx_description
1 polymer ?
#
loop_
_entity_poly.entity_id
_entity_poly.type
_entity_poly.pdbx_seq_one_letter_code
_entity_poly.pdbx_strand_id
1 'polypeptide(L)'
;MENYVVSARKYRPQTFESVVGQQALTQTLQNAIRQNHLAHAYLFCGPRGVGKTTCARIFAKTINNHEPGSEWNIHELDAASNNSVDDIRNLIDQVRIPPQAGKYSVYIIDEVHMLSAGAFNALLKTLEEPPSYAIFILATTEKHKVLPTILSRCQVYDFNRITVPDTIAYLQKVAANEGITVSEEALNVVAQKADGGMRDALSIFDQLVAFCGSTITYERTIEVLNVLNADYYFSLVDHALAHDVSQALLLFNDVLNHGFDASHFVTGFAQHLRDVLVSKDPQTVALLETSESIKKRYAEQAQKCPPTWLFQALDILNTCDINYRTARNKRLTVELALVKLTQLGVAAPSAPKPEPAAPTAPTPPQAAPQPAPSIPKMPSISLGLGKKKETITNNQSPITTTPPQEEPNRPFTADQLRDAWVGLSAVHKDEPRLRELIETYTPRLVDEHTAEIQMPNPWQMAQMRKVMPQLAQQLRQALHNDQVHIQLIQAEYSQEQMAFTAEEKYKLMVEQNPALAQLKDRLDLTID
;
A
#
# COMPACT_ATOMS: atom_id res chain seq x y z
N MET A 1 -22.74 -39.55 6.97
CA MET A 1 -21.76 -38.74 6.24
C MET A 1 -21.09 -37.87 7.28
N GLU A 2 -19.81 -38.09 7.55
CA GLU A 2 -19.06 -37.16 8.40
C GLU A 2 -18.99 -35.79 7.68
N ASN A 3 -19.45 -34.75 8.36
CA ASN A 3 -19.38 -33.41 7.80
C ASN A 3 -17.90 -33.02 7.65
N TYR A 4 -17.46 -32.78 6.43
CA TYR A 4 -16.11 -32.28 6.16
C TYR A 4 -15.86 -30.98 6.92
N VAL A 5 -14.85 -30.97 7.78
CA VAL A 5 -14.42 -29.80 8.55
C VAL A 5 -13.09 -29.34 7.97
N VAL A 6 -13.04 -28.07 7.51
CA VAL A 6 -11.79 -27.47 6.99
C VAL A 6 -10.67 -27.52 8.02
N SER A 7 -9.44 -27.81 7.57
CA SER A 7 -8.26 -28.00 8.44
C SER A 7 -8.00 -26.81 9.35
N ALA A 8 -8.19 -25.59 8.87
CA ALA A 8 -8.05 -24.37 9.65
C ALA A 8 -8.98 -24.33 10.90
N ARG A 9 -10.09 -25.07 10.89
CA ARG A 9 -11.00 -25.24 12.03
C ARG A 9 -10.69 -26.50 12.84
N LYS A 10 -10.42 -27.62 12.18
CA LYS A 10 -10.11 -28.93 12.79
C LYS A 10 -8.85 -28.86 13.64
N TYR A 11 -7.79 -28.23 13.11
CA TYR A 11 -6.48 -28.10 13.72
C TYR A 11 -6.27 -26.78 14.47
N ARG A 12 -7.37 -26.09 14.86
CA ARG A 12 -7.28 -24.87 15.65
C ARG A 12 -6.74 -25.21 17.05
N PRO A 13 -5.63 -24.57 17.50
CA PRO A 13 -5.05 -24.79 18.83
C PRO A 13 -6.09 -24.63 19.94
N GLN A 14 -6.07 -25.55 20.93
CA GLN A 14 -6.93 -25.51 22.10
C GLN A 14 -6.16 -25.20 23.39
N THR A 15 -4.83 -25.32 23.39
CA THR A 15 -3.94 -25.03 24.52
C THR A 15 -2.81 -24.12 24.07
N PHE A 16 -2.17 -23.42 25.01
CA PHE A 16 -1.05 -22.53 24.69
C PHE A 16 0.15 -23.28 24.08
N GLU A 17 0.37 -24.54 24.49
CA GLU A 17 1.46 -25.38 24.01
C GLU A 17 1.28 -25.77 22.53
N SER A 18 0.05 -25.82 22.07
CA SER A 18 -0.28 -26.14 20.69
C SER A 18 -0.21 -24.95 19.72
N VAL A 19 0.02 -23.72 20.24
CA VAL A 19 0.18 -22.52 19.43
C VAL A 19 1.59 -22.49 18.83
N VAL A 20 1.67 -22.43 17.51
CA VAL A 20 2.94 -22.45 16.77
C VAL A 20 3.52 -21.03 16.64
N GLY A 21 4.85 -20.92 16.78
CA GLY A 21 5.58 -19.69 16.47
C GLY A 21 5.42 -18.53 17.47
N GLN A 22 4.68 -18.73 18.62
CA GLN A 22 4.38 -17.65 19.59
C GLN A 22 4.82 -18.00 21.01
N GLN A 23 5.89 -18.80 21.19
CA GLN A 23 6.26 -19.38 22.49
C GLN A 23 6.51 -18.34 23.59
N ALA A 24 7.26 -17.26 23.27
CA ALA A 24 7.57 -16.21 24.26
C ALA A 24 6.28 -15.49 24.74
N LEU A 25 5.35 -15.24 23.82
CA LEU A 25 4.07 -14.59 24.10
C LEU A 25 3.16 -15.51 24.94
N THR A 26 3.00 -16.77 24.54
CA THR A 26 2.17 -17.74 25.25
C THR A 26 2.70 -18.01 26.65
N GLN A 27 4.04 -18.07 26.83
CA GLN A 27 4.66 -18.21 28.14
C GLN A 27 4.41 -16.99 29.04
N THR A 28 4.45 -15.77 28.46
CA THR A 28 4.14 -14.54 29.20
C THR A 28 2.69 -14.54 29.68
N LEU A 29 1.74 -14.92 28.82
CA LEU A 29 0.32 -15.04 29.19
C LEU A 29 0.11 -16.10 30.27
N GLN A 30 0.75 -17.27 30.14
CA GLN A 30 0.68 -18.33 31.16
C GLN A 30 1.23 -17.86 32.51
N ASN A 31 2.34 -17.12 32.52
CA ASN A 31 2.93 -16.58 33.74
C ASN A 31 1.99 -15.55 34.40
N ALA A 32 1.37 -14.67 33.62
CA ALA A 32 0.38 -13.72 34.14
C ALA A 32 -0.82 -14.43 34.80
N ILE A 33 -1.29 -15.53 34.20
CA ILE A 33 -2.36 -16.36 34.79
C ILE A 33 -1.89 -17.02 36.11
N ARG A 34 -0.72 -17.66 36.10
CA ARG A 34 -0.17 -18.35 37.29
C ARG A 34 0.05 -17.40 38.47
N GLN A 35 0.49 -16.19 38.20
CA GLN A 35 0.73 -15.17 39.22
C GLN A 35 -0.53 -14.40 39.61
N ASN A 36 -1.68 -14.67 38.96
CA ASN A 36 -2.94 -13.95 39.12
C ASN A 36 -2.76 -12.41 38.89
N HIS A 37 -1.83 -12.02 38.03
CA HIS A 37 -1.61 -10.63 37.61
C HIS A 37 -2.27 -10.39 36.23
N LEU A 38 -3.61 -10.33 36.24
CA LEU A 38 -4.40 -10.12 35.04
C LEU A 38 -4.69 -8.63 34.87
N ALA A 39 -4.40 -8.11 33.68
CA ALA A 39 -4.86 -6.79 33.27
C ALA A 39 -6.36 -6.85 32.91
N HIS A 40 -7.04 -5.73 33.02
CA HIS A 40 -8.45 -5.61 32.61
C HIS A 40 -8.63 -5.52 31.08
N ALA A 41 -7.58 -5.11 30.34
CA ALA A 41 -7.62 -5.01 28.89
C ALA A 41 -6.30 -5.46 28.24
N TYR A 42 -6.43 -6.25 27.20
CA TYR A 42 -5.34 -6.78 26.36
C TYR A 42 -5.54 -6.35 24.92
N LEU A 43 -4.46 -6.04 24.22
CA LEU A 43 -4.49 -5.78 22.79
C LEU A 43 -3.52 -6.72 22.07
N PHE A 44 -4.07 -7.62 21.25
CA PHE A 44 -3.32 -8.56 20.42
C PHE A 44 -3.15 -8.01 19.02
N CYS A 45 -1.94 -7.61 18.67
CA CYS A 45 -1.57 -7.02 17.39
C CYS A 45 -0.79 -8.00 16.54
N GLY A 46 -0.93 -7.95 15.22
CA GLY A 46 -0.10 -8.74 14.31
C GLY A 46 -0.82 -9.19 13.05
N PRO A 47 -0.12 -9.80 12.09
CA PRO A 47 -0.66 -10.20 10.80
C PRO A 47 -1.89 -11.13 10.92
N ARG A 48 -2.62 -11.29 9.82
CA ARG A 48 -3.74 -12.22 9.75
C ARG A 48 -3.23 -13.66 9.88
N GLY A 49 -4.03 -14.54 10.49
CA GLY A 49 -3.75 -15.97 10.51
C GLY A 49 -2.69 -16.45 11.51
N VAL A 50 -2.05 -15.55 12.30
CA VAL A 50 -0.98 -15.90 13.26
C VAL A 50 -1.48 -16.41 14.63
N GLY A 51 -2.80 -16.47 14.85
CA GLY A 51 -3.38 -17.06 16.05
C GLY A 51 -3.90 -16.09 17.12
N LYS A 52 -4.06 -14.77 16.83
CA LYS A 52 -4.54 -13.76 17.79
C LYS A 52 -5.85 -14.17 18.48
N THR A 53 -6.92 -14.37 17.71
CA THR A 53 -8.24 -14.76 18.24
C THR A 53 -8.22 -16.15 18.87
N THR A 54 -7.35 -17.05 18.39
CA THR A 54 -7.15 -18.37 18.99
C THR A 54 -6.54 -18.26 20.39
N CYS A 55 -5.46 -17.48 20.54
CA CYS A 55 -4.85 -17.22 21.85
C CYS A 55 -5.80 -16.49 22.79
N ALA A 56 -6.62 -15.56 22.27
CA ALA A 56 -7.66 -14.89 23.06
C ALA A 56 -8.65 -15.90 23.66
N ARG A 57 -9.13 -16.86 22.87
CA ARG A 57 -10.04 -17.92 23.34
C ARG A 57 -9.38 -18.86 24.33
N ILE A 58 -8.12 -19.27 24.08
CA ILE A 58 -7.36 -20.12 25.01
C ILE A 58 -7.18 -19.39 26.34
N PHE A 59 -6.78 -18.12 26.28
CA PHE A 59 -6.61 -17.29 27.48
C PHE A 59 -7.92 -17.16 28.26
N ALA A 60 -9.03 -16.83 27.59
CA ALA A 60 -10.36 -16.69 28.19
C ALA A 60 -10.83 -17.98 28.92
N LYS A 61 -10.59 -19.15 28.30
CA LYS A 61 -10.90 -20.45 28.92
C LYS A 61 -9.99 -20.74 30.12
N THR A 62 -8.69 -20.43 30.00
CA THR A 62 -7.71 -20.76 31.04
C THR A 62 -7.88 -19.93 32.29
N ILE A 63 -8.24 -18.63 32.19
CA ILE A 63 -8.46 -17.75 33.36
C ILE A 63 -9.69 -18.14 34.17
N ASN A 64 -10.64 -18.83 33.54
CA ASN A 64 -11.84 -19.39 34.20
C ASN A 64 -11.65 -20.87 34.58
N ASN A 65 -10.40 -21.39 34.60
CA ASN A 65 -10.05 -22.75 35.02
C ASN A 65 -10.80 -23.86 34.25
N HIS A 66 -11.29 -23.59 33.04
CA HIS A 66 -12.13 -24.51 32.26
C HIS A 66 -13.38 -25.01 33.03
N GLU A 67 -13.92 -24.20 33.94
CA GLU A 67 -15.12 -24.57 34.70
C GLU A 67 -16.30 -24.82 33.76
N PRO A 68 -17.11 -25.88 33.97
CA PRO A 68 -18.31 -26.12 33.19
C PRO A 68 -19.26 -24.93 33.24
N GLY A 69 -19.70 -24.46 32.09
CA GLY A 69 -20.58 -23.28 31.98
C GLY A 69 -19.84 -21.94 31.89
N SER A 70 -18.51 -21.88 32.13
CA SER A 70 -17.73 -20.64 31.93
C SER A 70 -17.64 -20.23 30.47
N GLU A 71 -17.95 -21.11 29.53
CA GLU A 71 -18.00 -20.81 28.11
C GLU A 71 -19.06 -19.75 27.75
N TRP A 72 -20.13 -19.67 28.54
CA TRP A 72 -21.18 -18.66 28.38
C TRP A 72 -20.74 -17.24 28.77
N ASN A 73 -19.62 -17.11 29.47
CA ASN A 73 -19.04 -15.82 29.85
C ASN A 73 -18.02 -15.32 28.84
N ILE A 74 -17.79 -16.04 27.71
CA ILE A 74 -16.88 -15.63 26.65
C ILE A 74 -17.72 -15.06 25.51
N HIS A 75 -17.73 -13.75 25.42
CA HIS A 75 -18.44 -13.01 24.38
C HIS A 75 -17.46 -12.63 23.28
N GLU A 76 -17.76 -13.05 22.05
CA GLU A 76 -16.91 -12.75 20.89
C GLU A 76 -17.68 -11.90 19.89
N LEU A 77 -17.08 -10.77 19.51
CA LEU A 77 -17.61 -9.82 18.55
C LEU A 77 -16.58 -9.61 17.44
N ASP A 78 -16.99 -9.75 16.19
CA ASP A 78 -16.20 -9.35 15.04
C ASP A 78 -16.57 -7.91 14.64
N ALA A 79 -15.64 -6.98 14.83
CA ALA A 79 -15.85 -5.57 14.51
C ALA A 79 -15.95 -5.29 12.99
N ALA A 80 -15.56 -6.23 12.14
CA ALA A 80 -15.79 -6.09 10.70
C ALA A 80 -17.28 -6.16 10.35
N SER A 81 -18.04 -6.99 11.10
CA SER A 81 -19.49 -7.18 10.92
C SER A 81 -20.32 -6.31 11.86
N ASN A 82 -19.78 -5.94 13.04
CA ASN A 82 -20.48 -5.22 14.11
C ASN A 82 -19.69 -3.98 14.51
N ASN A 83 -19.69 -2.95 13.67
CA ASN A 83 -18.86 -1.75 13.83
C ASN A 83 -19.64 -0.51 14.29
N SER A 84 -20.94 -0.62 14.46
CA SER A 84 -21.81 0.49 14.82
C SER A 84 -21.69 0.87 16.31
N VAL A 85 -22.12 2.08 16.65
CA VAL A 85 -22.18 2.55 18.04
C VAL A 85 -23.14 1.71 18.86
N ASP A 86 -24.24 1.25 18.25
CA ASP A 86 -25.29 0.51 18.93
C ASP A 86 -24.87 -0.93 19.24
N ASP A 87 -24.06 -1.57 18.37
CA ASP A 87 -23.48 -2.88 18.63
C ASP A 87 -22.56 -2.84 19.87
N ILE A 88 -21.73 -1.81 19.96
CA ILE A 88 -20.84 -1.64 21.11
C ILE A 88 -21.61 -1.24 22.39
N ARG A 89 -22.70 -0.46 22.30
CA ARG A 89 -23.56 -0.18 23.43
C ARG A 89 -24.22 -1.45 23.98
N ASN A 90 -24.73 -2.31 23.10
CA ASN A 90 -25.31 -3.60 23.49
C ASN A 90 -24.27 -4.48 24.20
N LEU A 91 -23.03 -4.50 23.71
CA LEU A 91 -21.94 -5.21 24.38
C LEU A 91 -21.63 -4.59 25.76
N ILE A 92 -21.58 -3.26 25.88
CA ILE A 92 -21.34 -2.56 27.15
C ILE A 92 -22.47 -2.85 28.17
N ASP A 93 -23.71 -2.96 27.73
CA ASP A 93 -24.81 -3.32 28.61
C ASP A 93 -24.69 -4.76 29.11
N GLN A 94 -24.20 -5.69 28.29
CA GLN A 94 -23.85 -7.06 28.74
C GLN A 94 -22.69 -7.07 29.72
N VAL A 95 -21.70 -6.16 29.60
CA VAL A 95 -20.56 -6.05 30.52
C VAL A 95 -21.02 -5.76 31.96
N ARG A 96 -22.16 -5.10 32.14
CA ARG A 96 -22.73 -4.79 33.49
C ARG A 96 -23.29 -6.00 34.19
N ILE A 97 -23.49 -7.12 33.52
CA ILE A 97 -24.03 -8.35 34.07
C ILE A 97 -22.85 -9.20 34.57
N PRO A 98 -22.79 -9.52 35.89
CA PRO A 98 -21.72 -10.36 36.40
C PRO A 98 -21.81 -11.80 35.86
N PRO A 99 -20.69 -12.54 35.80
CA PRO A 99 -20.67 -13.91 35.33
C PRO A 99 -21.51 -14.83 36.19
N GLN A 100 -22.23 -15.77 35.58
CA GLN A 100 -23.03 -16.76 36.29
C GLN A 100 -22.22 -17.98 36.74
N ALA A 101 -21.13 -18.29 36.01
CA ALA A 101 -20.19 -19.37 36.31
C ALA A 101 -18.78 -18.88 36.07
N GLY A 102 -17.80 -19.36 36.86
CA GLY A 102 -16.41 -18.88 36.75
C GLY A 102 -16.21 -17.49 37.38
N LYS A 103 -14.99 -16.96 37.26
CA LYS A 103 -14.56 -15.72 37.90
C LYS A 103 -14.68 -14.49 37.01
N TYR A 104 -14.48 -14.65 35.71
CA TYR A 104 -14.36 -13.54 34.76
C TYR A 104 -15.34 -13.67 33.60
N SER A 105 -15.91 -12.54 33.19
CA SER A 105 -16.56 -12.37 31.88
C SER A 105 -15.53 -11.80 30.89
N VAL A 106 -15.32 -12.47 29.77
CA VAL A 106 -14.29 -12.11 28.78
C VAL A 106 -14.95 -11.63 27.48
N TYR A 107 -14.56 -10.46 27.04
CA TYR A 107 -15.07 -9.82 25.83
C TYR A 107 -13.97 -9.76 24.79
N ILE A 108 -14.06 -10.60 23.76
CA ILE A 108 -13.11 -10.68 22.65
C ILE A 108 -13.68 -9.85 21.51
N ILE A 109 -12.97 -8.78 21.12
CA ILE A 109 -13.34 -7.94 19.96
C ILE A 109 -12.27 -8.12 18.91
N ASP A 110 -12.62 -8.84 17.83
CA ASP A 110 -11.70 -9.08 16.73
C ASP A 110 -11.78 -7.94 15.70
N GLU A 111 -10.67 -7.68 15.00
CA GLU A 111 -10.46 -6.60 14.04
C GLU A 111 -10.93 -5.23 14.57
N VAL A 112 -10.57 -4.91 15.82
CA VAL A 112 -11.04 -3.71 16.54
C VAL A 112 -10.82 -2.41 15.77
N HIS A 113 -9.83 -2.35 14.87
CA HIS A 113 -9.56 -1.18 14.02
C HIS A 113 -10.71 -0.86 13.03
N MET A 114 -11.65 -1.78 12.84
CA MET A 114 -12.83 -1.59 11.99
C MET A 114 -13.98 -0.85 12.70
N LEU A 115 -13.91 -0.65 14.00
CA LEU A 115 -14.92 0.09 14.75
C LEU A 115 -15.03 1.54 14.27
N SER A 116 -16.24 2.07 14.22
CA SER A 116 -16.46 3.50 13.97
C SER A 116 -15.89 4.37 15.10
N ALA A 117 -15.58 5.63 14.82
CA ALA A 117 -15.08 6.57 15.83
C ALA A 117 -16.03 6.71 17.03
N GLY A 118 -17.34 6.68 16.78
CA GLY A 118 -18.36 6.71 17.84
C GLY A 118 -18.36 5.44 18.71
N ALA A 119 -18.17 4.27 18.10
CA ALA A 119 -18.06 2.98 18.78
C ALA A 119 -16.79 2.92 19.65
N PHE A 120 -15.64 3.40 19.14
CA PHE A 120 -14.43 3.54 19.93
C PHE A 120 -14.65 4.43 21.17
N ASN A 121 -15.28 5.60 21.01
CA ASN A 121 -15.53 6.51 22.10
C ASN A 121 -16.47 5.91 23.17
N ALA A 122 -17.46 5.10 22.76
CA ALA A 122 -18.32 4.38 23.69
C ALA A 122 -17.54 3.34 24.50
N LEU A 123 -16.62 2.60 23.84
CA LEU A 123 -15.81 1.56 24.48
C LEU A 123 -14.79 2.16 25.48
N LEU A 124 -14.22 3.36 25.21
CA LEU A 124 -13.22 4.01 26.06
C LEU A 124 -13.67 4.14 27.50
N LYS A 125 -14.91 4.57 27.76
CA LYS A 125 -15.44 4.72 29.14
C LYS A 125 -15.41 3.42 29.92
N THR A 126 -15.74 2.31 29.27
CA THR A 126 -15.75 0.98 29.90
C THR A 126 -14.33 0.44 30.10
N LEU A 127 -13.38 0.82 29.24
CA LEU A 127 -11.97 0.47 29.40
C LEU A 127 -11.27 1.29 30.49
N GLU A 128 -11.77 2.50 30.82
CA GLU A 128 -11.25 3.35 31.89
C GLU A 128 -11.69 2.83 33.27
N GLU A 129 -12.95 2.46 33.40
CA GLU A 129 -13.55 2.00 34.66
C GLU A 129 -14.29 0.66 34.46
N PRO A 130 -13.54 -0.43 34.13
CA PRO A 130 -14.17 -1.72 33.92
C PRO A 130 -14.63 -2.36 35.24
N PRO A 131 -15.72 -3.14 35.23
CA PRO A 131 -16.05 -4.00 36.37
C PRO A 131 -14.90 -4.96 36.67
N SER A 132 -14.67 -5.28 37.94
CA SER A 132 -13.54 -6.12 38.38
C SER A 132 -13.53 -7.55 37.80
N TYR A 133 -14.68 -8.00 37.33
CA TYR A 133 -14.86 -9.31 36.69
C TYR A 133 -14.77 -9.26 35.17
N ALA A 134 -14.70 -8.07 34.53
CA ALA A 134 -14.68 -7.95 33.11
C ALA A 134 -13.23 -7.87 32.57
N ILE A 135 -12.91 -8.69 31.59
CA ILE A 135 -11.62 -8.67 30.88
C ILE A 135 -11.89 -8.48 29.40
N PHE A 136 -11.24 -7.47 28.81
CA PHE A 136 -11.32 -7.18 27.38
C PHE A 136 -10.10 -7.71 26.66
N ILE A 137 -10.30 -8.38 25.53
CA ILE A 137 -9.24 -8.81 24.63
C ILE A 137 -9.54 -8.26 23.24
N LEU A 138 -8.84 -7.21 22.87
CA LEU A 138 -8.96 -6.58 21.58
C LEU A 138 -7.94 -7.23 20.63
N ALA A 139 -8.33 -7.58 19.41
CA ALA A 139 -7.43 -8.10 18.40
C ALA A 139 -7.45 -7.20 17.16
N THR A 140 -6.30 -7.00 16.53
CA THR A 140 -6.17 -6.18 15.33
C THR A 140 -5.06 -6.67 14.42
N THR A 141 -5.28 -6.55 13.11
CA THR A 141 -4.22 -6.69 12.10
C THR A 141 -3.46 -5.38 11.88
N GLU A 142 -4.04 -4.24 12.23
CA GLU A 142 -3.51 -2.91 11.94
C GLU A 142 -3.38 -2.06 13.23
N LYS A 143 -2.28 -2.28 13.95
CA LYS A 143 -1.98 -1.56 15.21
C LYS A 143 -2.00 -0.02 15.04
N HIS A 144 -1.52 0.48 13.90
CA HIS A 144 -1.43 1.91 13.61
C HIS A 144 -2.78 2.61 13.44
N LYS A 145 -3.86 1.86 13.17
CA LYS A 145 -5.22 2.38 13.08
C LYS A 145 -5.94 2.44 14.43
N VAL A 146 -5.39 1.80 15.46
CA VAL A 146 -5.96 1.83 16.81
C VAL A 146 -5.60 3.14 17.51
N LEU A 147 -6.59 3.77 18.14
CA LEU A 147 -6.41 5.05 18.80
C LEU A 147 -5.36 4.96 19.93
N PRO A 148 -4.46 5.96 20.09
CA PRO A 148 -3.48 6.00 21.18
C PRO A 148 -4.11 5.92 22.56
N THR A 149 -5.34 6.41 22.72
CA THR A 149 -6.13 6.34 23.96
C THR A 149 -6.50 4.92 24.36
N ILE A 150 -6.69 4.01 23.41
CA ILE A 150 -6.88 2.58 23.64
C ILE A 150 -5.54 1.92 23.98
N LEU A 151 -4.49 2.22 23.20
CA LEU A 151 -3.15 1.66 23.39
C LEU A 151 -2.62 1.91 24.82
N SER A 152 -2.88 3.09 25.38
CA SER A 152 -2.43 3.47 26.72
C SER A 152 -3.17 2.73 27.86
N ARG A 153 -4.30 2.08 27.58
CA ARG A 153 -5.15 1.38 28.56
C ARG A 153 -5.06 -0.14 28.43
N CYS A 154 -4.44 -0.63 27.38
CA CYS A 154 -4.31 -2.06 27.10
C CYS A 154 -2.89 -2.55 27.33
N GLN A 155 -2.74 -3.76 27.81
CA GLN A 155 -1.48 -4.47 27.74
C GLN A 155 -1.32 -5.01 26.32
N VAL A 156 -0.30 -4.50 25.59
CA VAL A 156 -0.11 -4.80 24.16
C VAL A 156 0.78 -6.03 24.00
N TYR A 157 0.34 -6.95 23.14
CA TYR A 157 1.07 -8.15 22.73
C TYR A 157 1.20 -8.19 21.21
N ASP A 158 2.42 -8.16 20.71
CA ASP A 158 2.71 -8.20 19.28
C ASP A 158 2.97 -9.65 18.84
N PHE A 159 2.11 -10.18 17.99
CA PHE A 159 2.22 -11.50 17.37
C PHE A 159 3.11 -11.43 16.15
N ASN A 160 4.11 -12.26 16.08
CA ASN A 160 5.02 -12.36 14.95
C ASN A 160 4.44 -13.24 13.84
N ARG A 161 4.97 -13.06 12.62
CA ARG A 161 4.77 -14.03 11.54
C ARG A 161 5.37 -15.37 11.96
N ILE A 162 4.68 -16.45 11.60
CA ILE A 162 5.18 -17.81 11.84
C ILE A 162 6.27 -18.09 10.82
N THR A 163 7.40 -18.63 11.25
CA THR A 163 8.53 -18.91 10.37
C THR A 163 8.19 -20.03 9.37
N VAL A 164 8.85 -20.02 8.21
CA VAL A 164 8.70 -21.09 7.20
C VAL A 164 9.01 -22.46 7.79
N PRO A 165 10.10 -22.69 8.54
CA PRO A 165 10.38 -23.98 9.18
C PRO A 165 9.28 -24.44 10.16
N ASP A 166 8.76 -23.54 10.99
CA ASP A 166 7.69 -23.87 11.93
C ASP A 166 6.40 -24.24 11.21
N THR A 167 6.09 -23.52 10.10
CA THR A 167 4.92 -23.81 9.25
C THR A 167 5.06 -25.18 8.60
N ILE A 168 6.22 -25.51 8.03
CA ILE A 168 6.50 -26.83 7.43
C ILE A 168 6.35 -27.93 8.47
N ALA A 169 6.99 -27.78 9.62
CA ALA A 169 6.93 -28.77 10.70
C ALA A 169 5.48 -29.03 11.18
N TYR A 170 4.67 -27.98 11.22
CA TYR A 170 3.26 -28.12 11.61
C TYR A 170 2.42 -28.78 10.50
N LEU A 171 2.60 -28.40 9.25
CA LEU A 171 1.89 -29.01 8.11
C LEU A 171 2.28 -30.48 7.93
N GLN A 172 3.54 -30.88 8.20
CA GLN A 172 3.96 -32.28 8.22
C GLN A 172 3.17 -33.10 9.25
N LYS A 173 2.97 -32.55 10.46
CA LYS A 173 2.14 -33.19 11.49
C LYS A 173 0.68 -33.33 11.04
N VAL A 174 0.14 -32.31 10.40
CA VAL A 174 -1.23 -32.34 9.87
C VAL A 174 -1.34 -33.40 8.76
N ALA A 175 -0.40 -33.42 7.81
CA ALA A 175 -0.36 -34.40 6.72
C ALA A 175 -0.27 -35.84 7.26
N ALA A 176 0.59 -36.08 8.26
CA ALA A 176 0.70 -37.40 8.91
C ALA A 176 -0.62 -37.84 9.57
N ASN A 177 -1.31 -36.91 10.25
CA ASN A 177 -2.60 -37.20 10.88
C ASN A 177 -3.71 -37.48 9.88
N GLU A 178 -3.67 -36.88 8.69
CA GLU A 178 -4.64 -37.12 7.60
C GLU A 178 -4.22 -38.28 6.68
N GLY A 179 -3.06 -38.92 6.90
CA GLY A 179 -2.56 -39.99 6.05
C GLY A 179 -2.13 -39.53 4.65
N ILE A 180 -1.69 -38.28 4.52
CA ILE A 180 -1.30 -37.67 3.25
C ILE A 180 0.21 -37.67 3.13
N THR A 181 0.72 -38.13 1.98
CA THR A 181 2.14 -38.06 1.64
C THR A 181 2.41 -36.73 0.92
N VAL A 182 3.31 -35.92 1.44
CA VAL A 182 3.64 -34.61 0.86
C VAL A 182 5.16 -34.42 0.81
N SER A 183 5.68 -33.85 -0.29
CA SER A 183 7.10 -33.53 -0.40
C SER A 183 7.45 -32.28 0.40
N GLU A 184 8.68 -32.20 0.90
CA GLU A 184 9.15 -31.03 1.68
C GLU A 184 9.17 -29.78 0.83
N GLU A 185 9.52 -29.88 -0.45
CA GLU A 185 9.50 -28.78 -1.40
C GLU A 185 8.07 -28.24 -1.61
N ALA A 186 7.07 -29.11 -1.66
CA ALA A 186 5.67 -28.69 -1.74
C ALA A 186 5.24 -27.91 -0.50
N LEU A 187 5.60 -28.38 0.69
CA LEU A 187 5.31 -27.66 1.94
C LEU A 187 6.04 -26.33 2.03
N ASN A 188 7.25 -26.23 1.50
CA ASN A 188 7.99 -24.97 1.44
C ASN A 188 7.23 -23.93 0.59
N VAL A 189 6.73 -24.33 -0.58
CA VAL A 189 5.90 -23.44 -1.44
C VAL A 189 4.64 -22.97 -0.70
N VAL A 190 3.96 -23.88 0.01
CA VAL A 190 2.77 -23.54 0.82
C VAL A 190 3.12 -22.54 1.91
N ALA A 191 4.21 -22.77 2.65
CA ALA A 191 4.65 -21.92 3.75
C ALA A 191 5.03 -20.51 3.27
N GLN A 192 5.74 -20.40 2.14
CA GLN A 192 6.08 -19.11 1.51
C GLN A 192 4.81 -18.37 1.07
N LYS A 193 3.88 -19.05 0.39
CA LYS A 193 2.63 -18.44 -0.09
C LYS A 193 1.70 -17.98 1.05
N ALA A 194 1.77 -18.65 2.19
CA ALA A 194 0.98 -18.31 3.39
C ALA A 194 1.52 -17.08 4.15
N ASP A 195 2.72 -16.61 3.82
CA ASP A 195 3.33 -15.41 4.36
C ASP A 195 3.26 -15.32 5.91
N GLY A 196 3.53 -16.45 6.57
CA GLY A 196 3.55 -16.57 8.03
C GLY A 196 2.16 -16.67 8.69
N GLY A 197 1.07 -16.83 7.92
CA GLY A 197 -0.28 -17.05 8.43
C GLY A 197 -0.65 -18.55 8.47
N MET A 198 -0.71 -19.18 9.65
CA MET A 198 -1.07 -20.62 9.75
C MET A 198 -2.46 -20.92 9.21
N ARG A 199 -3.42 -20.01 9.37
CA ARG A 199 -4.78 -20.19 8.83
C ARG A 199 -4.76 -20.28 7.32
N ASP A 200 -3.97 -19.42 6.66
CA ASP A 200 -3.85 -19.38 5.21
C ASP A 200 -3.05 -20.59 4.72
N ALA A 201 -1.99 -21.02 5.45
CA ALA A 201 -1.24 -22.25 5.17
C ALA A 201 -2.13 -23.49 5.18
N LEU A 202 -2.99 -23.65 6.19
CA LEU A 202 -3.93 -24.77 6.28
C LEU A 202 -5.01 -24.71 5.19
N SER A 203 -5.48 -23.52 4.83
CA SER A 203 -6.45 -23.35 3.74
C SER A 203 -5.86 -23.71 2.39
N ILE A 204 -4.60 -23.33 2.13
CA ILE A 204 -3.86 -23.71 0.93
C ILE A 204 -3.61 -25.23 0.93
N PHE A 205 -3.26 -25.81 2.07
CA PHE A 205 -3.08 -27.25 2.22
C PHE A 205 -4.37 -28.02 1.88
N ASP A 206 -5.53 -27.61 2.40
CA ASP A 206 -6.83 -28.19 2.07
C ASP A 206 -7.14 -28.13 0.56
N GLN A 207 -6.81 -27.01 -0.08
CA GLN A 207 -6.96 -26.86 -1.54
C GLN A 207 -6.09 -27.88 -2.30
N LEU A 208 -4.84 -28.07 -1.86
CA LEU A 208 -3.95 -29.06 -2.45
C LEU A 208 -4.45 -30.49 -2.26
N VAL A 209 -4.94 -30.81 -1.05
CA VAL A 209 -5.52 -32.13 -0.77
C VAL A 209 -6.73 -32.40 -1.65
N ALA A 210 -7.61 -31.42 -1.83
CA ALA A 210 -8.79 -31.55 -2.67
C ALA A 210 -8.44 -31.80 -4.14
N PHE A 211 -7.34 -31.24 -4.63
CA PHE A 211 -6.91 -31.37 -6.03
C PHE A 211 -6.00 -32.59 -6.28
N CYS A 212 -5.01 -32.80 -5.41
CA CYS A 212 -3.98 -33.82 -5.58
C CYS A 212 -4.35 -35.18 -4.96
N GLY A 213 -5.33 -35.23 -4.03
CA GLY A 213 -5.66 -36.41 -3.25
C GLY A 213 -4.62 -36.71 -2.17
N SER A 214 -4.26 -37.99 -2.02
CA SER A 214 -3.38 -38.48 -0.94
C SER A 214 -1.89 -38.25 -1.17
N THR A 215 -1.48 -37.79 -2.36
CA THR A 215 -0.06 -37.59 -2.69
C THR A 215 0.14 -36.21 -3.30
N ILE A 216 0.87 -35.33 -2.59
CA ILE A 216 1.13 -33.97 -2.99
C ILE A 216 2.62 -33.84 -3.37
N THR A 217 2.87 -33.66 -4.67
CA THR A 217 4.22 -33.42 -5.21
C THR A 217 4.48 -31.94 -5.46
N TYR A 218 5.74 -31.55 -5.61
CA TYR A 218 6.14 -30.17 -5.90
C TYR A 218 5.49 -29.66 -7.19
N GLU A 219 5.54 -30.44 -8.28
CA GLU A 219 5.04 -30.05 -9.60
C GLU A 219 3.54 -29.76 -9.57
N ARG A 220 2.75 -30.63 -8.91
CA ARG A 220 1.32 -30.40 -8.76
C ARG A 220 1.01 -29.22 -7.87
N THR A 221 1.84 -28.99 -6.84
CA THR A 221 1.66 -27.85 -5.93
C THR A 221 1.83 -26.52 -6.66
N ILE A 222 2.87 -26.37 -7.48
CA ILE A 222 3.08 -25.14 -8.25
C ILE A 222 1.97 -24.92 -9.28
N GLU A 223 1.48 -25.98 -9.92
CA GLU A 223 0.35 -25.93 -10.85
C GLU A 223 -0.93 -25.41 -10.16
N VAL A 224 -1.35 -26.06 -9.07
CA VAL A 224 -2.58 -25.70 -8.33
C VAL A 224 -2.51 -24.30 -7.71
N LEU A 225 -1.37 -23.94 -7.16
CA LEU A 225 -1.20 -22.65 -6.53
C LEU A 225 -0.89 -21.53 -7.52
N ASN A 226 -0.79 -21.86 -8.80
CA ASN A 226 -0.40 -20.92 -9.85
C ASN A 226 0.88 -20.15 -9.46
N VAL A 227 1.89 -20.89 -8.98
CA VAL A 227 3.21 -20.37 -8.64
C VAL A 227 4.15 -20.69 -9.78
N LEU A 228 4.84 -19.70 -10.30
CA LEU A 228 5.78 -19.90 -11.37
C LEU A 228 6.98 -20.71 -10.87
N ASN A 229 7.34 -21.79 -11.61
CA ASN A 229 8.50 -22.60 -11.28
C ASN A 229 9.78 -21.74 -11.26
N ALA A 230 10.62 -21.92 -10.25
CA ALA A 230 11.90 -21.23 -10.13
C ALA A 230 12.79 -21.42 -11.38
N ASP A 231 12.65 -22.52 -12.09
CA ASP A 231 13.40 -22.81 -13.33
C ASP A 231 13.23 -21.73 -14.40
N TYR A 232 12.04 -21.13 -14.52
CA TYR A 232 11.81 -20.00 -15.43
C TYR A 232 12.70 -18.82 -15.10
N TYR A 233 12.81 -18.50 -13.82
CA TYR A 233 13.65 -17.37 -13.39
C TYR A 233 15.14 -17.66 -13.54
N PHE A 234 15.59 -18.88 -13.21
CA PHE A 234 16.96 -19.30 -13.45
C PHE A 234 17.35 -19.19 -14.93
N SER A 235 16.49 -19.71 -15.81
CA SER A 235 16.70 -19.62 -17.26
C SER A 235 16.68 -18.19 -17.78
N LEU A 236 15.79 -17.34 -17.23
CA LEU A 236 15.68 -15.95 -17.62
C LEU A 236 16.95 -15.15 -17.28
N VAL A 237 17.57 -15.40 -16.11
CA VAL A 237 18.85 -14.80 -15.74
C VAL A 237 19.95 -15.26 -16.69
N ASP A 238 20.01 -16.55 -17.01
CA ASP A 238 21.02 -17.09 -17.94
C ASP A 238 20.85 -16.48 -19.34
N HIS A 239 19.63 -16.32 -19.87
CA HIS A 239 19.36 -15.62 -21.13
C HIS A 239 19.71 -14.13 -21.06
N ALA A 240 19.42 -13.48 -19.93
CA ALA A 240 19.74 -12.07 -19.75
C ALA A 240 21.26 -11.82 -19.72
N LEU A 241 22.03 -12.70 -19.08
CA LEU A 241 23.49 -12.64 -19.07
C LEU A 241 24.10 -12.99 -20.44
N ALA A 242 23.44 -13.84 -21.22
CA ALA A 242 23.83 -14.16 -22.59
C ALA A 242 23.41 -13.08 -23.61
N HIS A 243 22.73 -12.02 -23.18
CA HIS A 243 22.19 -10.95 -24.03
C HIS A 243 21.17 -11.46 -25.08
N ASP A 244 20.50 -12.60 -24.81
CA ASP A 244 19.52 -13.20 -25.72
C ASP A 244 18.10 -12.65 -25.45
N VAL A 245 17.80 -11.54 -26.14
CA VAL A 245 16.49 -10.88 -26.09
C VAL A 245 15.38 -11.81 -26.55
N SER A 246 15.64 -12.60 -27.61
CA SER A 246 14.62 -13.44 -28.24
C SER A 246 14.13 -14.53 -27.29
N GLN A 247 15.05 -15.24 -26.64
CA GLN A 247 14.71 -16.30 -25.69
C GLN A 247 14.05 -15.74 -24.43
N ALA A 248 14.49 -14.57 -23.93
CA ALA A 248 13.85 -13.94 -22.79
C ALA A 248 12.37 -13.57 -23.08
N LEU A 249 12.08 -13.03 -24.28
CA LEU A 249 10.70 -12.70 -24.68
C LEU A 249 9.85 -13.95 -24.96
N LEU A 250 10.43 -15.00 -25.57
CA LEU A 250 9.73 -16.27 -25.78
C LEU A 250 9.37 -16.93 -24.45
N LEU A 251 10.29 -16.96 -23.49
CA LEU A 251 10.04 -17.47 -22.14
C LEU A 251 8.94 -16.70 -21.44
N PHE A 252 8.94 -15.37 -21.52
CA PHE A 252 7.86 -14.56 -20.97
C PHE A 252 6.50 -14.84 -21.64
N ASN A 253 6.49 -15.00 -22.98
CA ASN A 253 5.28 -15.37 -23.69
C ASN A 253 4.77 -16.75 -23.28
N ASP A 254 5.64 -17.71 -23.02
CA ASP A 254 5.30 -19.02 -22.52
C ASP A 254 4.63 -18.95 -21.12
N VAL A 255 5.19 -18.13 -20.23
CA VAL A 255 4.61 -17.84 -18.91
C VAL A 255 3.19 -17.28 -19.04
N LEU A 256 2.96 -16.33 -19.95
CA LEU A 256 1.63 -15.77 -20.19
C LEU A 256 0.65 -16.80 -20.77
N ASN A 257 1.11 -17.68 -21.68
CA ASN A 257 0.29 -18.75 -22.27
C ASN A 257 -0.15 -19.79 -21.24
N HIS A 258 0.65 -20.01 -20.19
CA HIS A 258 0.27 -20.85 -19.04
C HIS A 258 -0.68 -20.15 -18.07
N GLY A 259 -1.13 -18.91 -18.36
CA GLY A 259 -2.12 -18.18 -17.56
C GLY A 259 -1.55 -17.43 -16.36
N PHE A 260 -0.24 -17.27 -16.24
CA PHE A 260 0.37 -16.49 -15.18
C PHE A 260 0.18 -14.98 -15.40
N ASP A 261 -0.06 -14.26 -14.32
CA ASP A 261 -0.15 -12.80 -14.35
C ASP A 261 1.24 -12.16 -14.45
N ALA A 262 1.36 -11.19 -15.35
CA ALA A 262 2.64 -10.53 -15.62
C ALA A 262 3.16 -9.70 -14.42
N SER A 263 2.29 -9.20 -13.52
CA SER A 263 2.72 -8.53 -12.29
C SER A 263 3.39 -9.50 -11.34
N HIS A 264 2.78 -10.67 -11.13
CA HIS A 264 3.37 -11.74 -10.32
C HIS A 264 4.70 -12.23 -10.89
N PHE A 265 4.81 -12.30 -12.22
CA PHE A 265 6.06 -12.64 -12.88
C PHE A 265 7.16 -11.62 -12.57
N VAL A 266 6.89 -10.32 -12.70
CA VAL A 266 7.86 -9.24 -12.41
C VAL A 266 8.28 -9.25 -10.95
N THR A 267 7.32 -9.37 -10.02
CA THR A 267 7.59 -9.40 -8.58
C THR A 267 8.38 -10.64 -8.19
N GLY A 268 8.03 -11.81 -8.74
CA GLY A 268 8.75 -13.06 -8.51
C GLY A 268 10.16 -13.03 -9.08
N PHE A 269 10.35 -12.40 -10.24
CA PHE A 269 11.67 -12.23 -10.83
C PHE A 269 12.55 -11.27 -10.02
N ALA A 270 12.00 -10.18 -9.50
CA ALA A 270 12.71 -9.28 -8.59
C ALA A 270 13.13 -10.00 -7.30
N GLN A 271 12.24 -10.83 -6.73
CA GLN A 271 12.56 -11.66 -5.57
C GLN A 271 13.69 -12.67 -5.88
N HIS A 272 13.64 -13.31 -7.04
CA HIS A 272 14.69 -14.23 -7.49
C HIS A 272 16.06 -13.53 -7.61
N LEU A 273 16.13 -12.33 -8.21
CA LEU A 273 17.38 -11.56 -8.30
C LEU A 273 17.89 -11.11 -6.93
N ARG A 274 16.99 -10.76 -6.01
CA ARG A 274 17.36 -10.48 -4.60
C ARG A 274 17.97 -11.73 -3.96
N ASP A 275 17.40 -12.91 -4.18
CA ASP A 275 17.89 -14.15 -3.59
C ASP A 275 19.26 -14.56 -4.20
N VAL A 276 19.47 -14.32 -5.49
CA VAL A 276 20.79 -14.44 -6.15
C VAL A 276 21.80 -13.48 -5.52
N LEU A 277 21.41 -12.22 -5.23
CA LEU A 277 22.28 -11.23 -4.59
C LEU A 277 22.66 -11.63 -3.18
N VAL A 278 21.69 -12.10 -2.39
CA VAL A 278 21.87 -12.59 -1.01
C VAL A 278 22.78 -13.83 -1.00
N SER A 279 22.74 -14.67 -2.03
CA SER A 279 23.56 -15.87 -2.16
C SER A 279 25.04 -15.61 -2.46
N LYS A 280 25.44 -14.36 -2.70
CA LYS A 280 26.83 -14.00 -2.97
C LYS A 280 27.73 -14.06 -1.74
N ASP A 281 27.17 -13.80 -0.55
CA ASP A 281 27.89 -13.85 0.72
C ASP A 281 27.40 -15.07 1.52
N PRO A 282 28.29 -15.98 1.92
CA PRO A 282 27.94 -17.13 2.75
C PRO A 282 27.20 -16.78 4.05
N GLN A 283 27.45 -15.59 4.61
CA GLN A 283 26.78 -15.15 5.85
C GLN A 283 25.30 -14.83 5.61
N THR A 284 24.97 -14.34 4.43
CA THR A 284 23.59 -13.95 4.09
C THR A 284 22.76 -15.10 3.48
N VAL A 285 23.37 -16.21 3.11
CA VAL A 285 22.67 -17.43 2.65
C VAL A 285 21.63 -17.93 3.66
N ALA A 286 21.88 -17.71 4.96
CA ALA A 286 20.93 -18.04 6.02
C ALA A 286 19.60 -17.27 5.91
N LEU A 287 19.55 -16.15 5.19
CA LEU A 287 18.34 -15.37 4.93
C LEU A 287 17.46 -15.97 3.82
N LEU A 288 17.93 -17.02 3.13
CA LEU A 288 17.14 -17.71 2.11
C LEU A 288 16.20 -18.72 2.76
N GLU A 289 14.90 -18.48 2.62
CA GLU A 289 13.84 -19.34 3.11
C GLU A 289 13.47 -20.41 2.09
N THR A 290 14.46 -21.16 1.57
CA THR A 290 14.26 -22.17 0.53
C THR A 290 14.98 -23.48 0.86
N SER A 291 14.69 -24.56 0.09
CA SER A 291 15.33 -25.85 0.30
C SER A 291 16.84 -25.81 -0.01
N GLU A 292 17.60 -26.70 0.61
CA GLU A 292 19.06 -26.78 0.42
C GLU A 292 19.46 -27.06 -1.04
N SER A 293 18.65 -27.78 -1.78
CA SER A 293 18.85 -28.03 -3.24
C SER A 293 18.77 -26.72 -4.04
N ILE A 294 17.81 -25.87 -3.73
CA ILE A 294 17.60 -24.59 -4.41
C ILE A 294 18.68 -23.58 -3.96
N LYS A 295 19.09 -23.56 -2.69
CA LYS A 295 20.20 -22.72 -2.22
C LYS A 295 21.51 -22.97 -2.97
N LYS A 296 21.83 -24.22 -3.28
CA LYS A 296 23.01 -24.56 -4.10
C LYS A 296 22.91 -23.94 -5.49
N ARG A 297 21.76 -24.04 -6.17
CA ARG A 297 21.53 -23.43 -7.48
C ARG A 297 21.65 -21.90 -7.44
N TYR A 298 21.12 -21.27 -6.41
CA TYR A 298 21.31 -19.83 -6.20
C TYR A 298 22.78 -19.45 -6.03
N ALA A 299 23.55 -20.22 -5.26
CA ALA A 299 24.98 -19.99 -5.08
C ALA A 299 25.77 -20.13 -6.41
N GLU A 300 25.42 -21.11 -7.23
CA GLU A 300 26.03 -21.30 -8.57
C GLU A 300 25.69 -20.15 -9.51
N GLN A 301 24.44 -19.72 -9.58
CA GLN A 301 24.02 -18.60 -10.42
C GLN A 301 24.62 -17.26 -9.90
N ALA A 302 24.72 -17.09 -8.58
CA ALA A 302 25.32 -15.92 -7.97
C ALA A 302 26.78 -15.70 -8.39
N GLN A 303 27.55 -16.79 -8.60
CA GLN A 303 28.93 -16.68 -9.10
C GLN A 303 28.99 -16.11 -10.52
N LYS A 304 27.99 -16.40 -11.36
CA LYS A 304 27.93 -15.93 -12.76
C LYS A 304 27.46 -14.46 -12.86
N CYS A 305 26.72 -13.96 -11.88
CA CYS A 305 26.10 -12.63 -11.93
C CYS A 305 27.01 -11.55 -11.32
N PRO A 306 27.45 -10.49 -12.01
CA PRO A 306 28.14 -9.36 -11.41
C PRO A 306 27.21 -8.59 -10.44
N PRO A 307 27.68 -8.12 -9.25
CA PRO A 307 26.84 -7.33 -8.33
C PRO A 307 26.24 -6.08 -8.97
N THR A 308 27.01 -5.38 -9.79
CA THR A 308 26.57 -4.19 -10.51
C THR A 308 25.39 -4.49 -11.45
N TRP A 309 25.43 -5.64 -12.15
CA TRP A 309 24.35 -6.09 -13.01
C TRP A 309 23.07 -6.39 -12.18
N LEU A 310 23.22 -7.06 -11.04
CA LEU A 310 22.08 -7.37 -10.15
C LEU A 310 21.39 -6.10 -9.63
N PHE A 311 22.15 -5.07 -9.22
CA PHE A 311 21.58 -3.80 -8.77
C PHE A 311 20.82 -3.09 -9.88
N GLN A 312 21.40 -3.01 -11.09
CA GLN A 312 20.74 -2.40 -12.24
C GLN A 312 19.50 -3.18 -12.67
N ALA A 313 19.55 -4.51 -12.63
CA ALA A 313 18.43 -5.38 -12.94
C ALA A 313 17.28 -5.19 -11.96
N LEU A 314 17.56 -5.11 -10.65
CA LEU A 314 16.56 -4.82 -9.62
C LEU A 314 15.92 -3.44 -9.79
N ASP A 315 16.69 -2.42 -10.16
CA ASP A 315 16.17 -1.07 -10.43
C ASP A 315 15.22 -1.05 -11.63
N ILE A 316 15.58 -1.75 -12.71
CA ILE A 316 14.69 -1.90 -13.89
C ILE A 316 13.39 -2.58 -13.51
N LEU A 317 13.44 -3.67 -12.73
CA LEU A 317 12.23 -4.39 -12.32
C LEU A 317 11.38 -3.57 -11.36
N ASN A 318 11.97 -2.85 -10.41
CA ASN A 318 11.28 -1.94 -9.52
C ASN A 318 10.56 -0.83 -10.31
N THR A 319 11.24 -0.22 -11.28
CA THR A 319 10.65 0.77 -12.19
C THR A 319 9.50 0.16 -13.01
N CYS A 320 9.65 -1.09 -13.45
CA CYS A 320 8.61 -1.81 -14.18
C CYS A 320 7.36 -2.03 -13.29
N ASP A 321 7.54 -2.48 -12.05
CA ASP A 321 6.43 -2.74 -11.10
C ASP A 321 5.65 -1.47 -10.77
N ILE A 322 6.35 -0.35 -10.50
CA ILE A 322 5.73 0.95 -10.25
C ILE A 322 4.88 1.39 -11.45
N ASN A 323 5.43 1.29 -12.67
CA ASN A 323 4.78 1.72 -13.89
C ASN A 323 3.66 0.77 -14.34
N TYR A 324 3.72 -0.51 -13.96
CA TYR A 324 2.78 -1.54 -14.38
C TYR A 324 1.33 -1.20 -14.00
N ARG A 325 1.12 -0.59 -12.82
CA ARG A 325 -0.22 -0.23 -12.33
C ARG A 325 -0.91 0.82 -13.19
N THR A 326 -0.15 1.77 -13.76
CA THR A 326 -0.64 2.90 -14.55
C THR A 326 -0.52 2.68 -16.05
N ALA A 327 0.21 1.65 -16.49
CA ALA A 327 0.45 1.36 -17.89
C ALA A 327 -0.83 0.92 -18.62
N ARG A 328 -1.09 1.50 -19.79
CA ARG A 328 -2.16 1.08 -20.71
C ARG A 328 -1.89 -0.29 -21.33
N ASN A 329 -0.65 -0.54 -21.72
CA ASN A 329 -0.21 -1.83 -22.25
C ASN A 329 0.75 -2.50 -21.28
N LYS A 330 0.18 -3.31 -20.40
CA LYS A 330 0.90 -4.02 -19.33
C LYS A 330 1.95 -4.99 -19.87
N ARG A 331 1.61 -5.72 -20.95
CA ARG A 331 2.51 -6.67 -21.59
C ARG A 331 3.75 -5.97 -22.14
N LEU A 332 3.57 -4.89 -22.90
CA LEU A 332 4.68 -4.12 -23.47
C LEU A 332 5.60 -3.55 -22.39
N THR A 333 5.06 -3.14 -21.25
CA THR A 333 5.86 -2.61 -20.13
C THR A 333 6.85 -3.65 -19.61
N VAL A 334 6.41 -4.91 -19.47
CA VAL A 334 7.27 -6.02 -19.03
C VAL A 334 8.27 -6.40 -20.14
N GLU A 335 7.82 -6.51 -21.39
CA GLU A 335 8.71 -6.82 -22.53
C GLU A 335 9.86 -5.79 -22.65
N LEU A 336 9.55 -4.49 -22.49
CA LEU A 336 10.58 -3.43 -22.48
C LEU A 336 11.54 -3.55 -21.30
N ALA A 337 11.07 -3.96 -20.13
CA ALA A 337 11.93 -4.21 -18.98
C ALA A 337 12.88 -5.39 -19.25
N LEU A 338 12.38 -6.47 -19.83
CA LEU A 338 13.20 -7.64 -20.21
C LEU A 338 14.26 -7.28 -21.28
N VAL A 339 13.88 -6.49 -22.29
CA VAL A 339 14.83 -6.00 -23.29
C VAL A 339 15.93 -5.15 -22.64
N LYS A 340 15.59 -4.25 -21.71
CA LYS A 340 16.59 -3.47 -20.97
C LYS A 340 17.53 -4.35 -20.14
N LEU A 341 16.97 -5.37 -19.47
CA LEU A 341 17.73 -6.32 -18.66
C LEU A 341 18.76 -7.10 -19.50
N THR A 342 18.35 -7.58 -20.68
CA THR A 342 19.25 -8.31 -21.59
C THR A 342 20.33 -7.43 -22.21
N GLN A 343 20.14 -6.12 -22.24
CA GLN A 343 21.12 -5.15 -22.75
C GLN A 343 22.08 -4.63 -21.68
N LEU A 344 21.89 -4.99 -20.40
CA LEU A 344 22.80 -4.61 -19.33
C LEU A 344 24.19 -5.20 -19.57
N GLY A 345 25.22 -4.35 -19.51
CA GLY A 345 26.63 -4.76 -19.72
C GLY A 345 27.08 -4.77 -21.20
N VAL A 346 26.16 -4.58 -22.14
CA VAL A 346 26.56 -4.35 -23.53
C VAL A 346 27.08 -2.91 -23.61
N ALA A 347 28.38 -2.74 -23.87
CA ALA A 347 28.96 -1.42 -24.14
C ALA A 347 28.19 -0.80 -25.32
N ALA A 348 27.57 0.37 -25.12
CA ALA A 348 26.99 1.11 -26.21
C ALA A 348 28.04 1.24 -27.31
N PRO A 349 27.71 0.98 -28.60
CA PRO A 349 28.64 1.21 -29.67
C PRO A 349 29.14 2.66 -29.56
N SER A 350 30.41 2.84 -29.24
CA SER A 350 31.02 4.15 -29.11
C SER A 350 30.76 4.87 -30.45
N ALA A 351 30.00 5.97 -30.38
CA ALA A 351 29.86 6.86 -31.50
C ALA A 351 31.27 7.14 -32.06
N PRO A 352 31.49 7.05 -33.36
CA PRO A 352 32.82 7.29 -33.94
C PRO A 352 33.30 8.65 -33.46
N LYS A 353 34.44 8.65 -32.77
CA LYS A 353 35.12 9.85 -32.31
C LYS A 353 35.38 10.68 -33.59
N PRO A 354 34.96 11.95 -33.65
CA PRO A 354 35.29 12.76 -34.81
C PRO A 354 36.82 12.83 -34.93
N GLU A 355 37.33 12.36 -36.04
CA GLU A 355 38.73 12.45 -36.41
C GLU A 355 39.14 13.94 -36.40
N PRO A 356 40.30 14.32 -35.86
CA PRO A 356 40.73 15.72 -35.84
C PRO A 356 40.98 16.17 -37.29
N ALA A 357 40.14 17.10 -37.75
CA ALA A 357 40.32 17.74 -39.04
C ALA A 357 41.70 18.43 -39.12
N ALA A 358 42.46 18.08 -40.15
CA ALA A 358 43.71 18.74 -40.51
C ALA A 358 43.51 20.25 -40.76
N PRO A 359 44.52 21.10 -40.49
CA PRO A 359 44.36 22.53 -40.58
C PRO A 359 44.34 22.96 -42.07
N THR A 360 43.21 23.52 -42.51
CA THR A 360 43.10 24.22 -43.83
C THR A 360 43.38 25.71 -43.65
N ALA A 361 44.19 26.21 -44.58
CA ALA A 361 44.67 27.57 -44.70
C ALA A 361 43.54 28.62 -44.91
N PRO A 362 43.80 29.92 -44.65
CA PRO A 362 42.78 30.97 -44.63
C PRO A 362 42.40 31.42 -46.06
N THR A 363 41.11 31.54 -46.35
CA THR A 363 40.54 32.14 -47.54
C THR A 363 39.84 33.47 -47.20
N PRO A 364 39.87 34.47 -48.08
CA PRO A 364 39.53 35.86 -47.76
C PRO A 364 38.01 36.17 -47.76
N PRO A 365 37.62 37.37 -47.30
CA PRO A 365 36.21 37.65 -46.91
C PRO A 365 35.32 37.92 -48.13
N GLN A 366 34.13 37.34 -48.14
CA GLN A 366 33.10 37.62 -49.14
C GLN A 366 31.81 38.07 -48.54
N ALA A 367 31.19 39.01 -49.19
CA ALA A 367 30.09 39.90 -48.96
C ALA A 367 28.77 39.31 -48.34
N ALA A 368 27.97 40.24 -47.79
CA ALA A 368 26.67 40.07 -47.12
C ALA A 368 25.58 39.36 -47.95
N PRO A 369 24.65 38.64 -47.29
CA PRO A 369 23.59 37.90 -47.98
C PRO A 369 22.35 38.76 -48.24
N GLN A 370 21.80 38.59 -49.47
CA GLN A 370 20.49 39.04 -49.88
C GLN A 370 19.39 38.07 -49.42
N PRO A 371 18.14 38.51 -49.30
CA PRO A 371 17.06 37.74 -48.69
C PRO A 371 16.46 36.67 -49.61
N ALA A 372 16.14 35.51 -49.04
CA ALA A 372 15.52 34.37 -49.71
C ALA A 372 14.00 34.55 -49.99
N PRO A 373 13.48 33.94 -51.07
CA PRO A 373 12.09 34.11 -51.49
C PRO A 373 11.13 33.19 -50.72
N SER A 374 9.92 33.72 -50.54
CA SER A 374 8.77 33.14 -49.90
C SER A 374 8.22 31.89 -50.60
N ILE A 375 7.92 30.84 -49.85
CA ILE A 375 7.25 29.60 -50.27
C ILE A 375 5.72 29.79 -50.23
N PRO A 376 4.98 29.36 -51.27
CA PRO A 376 3.52 29.53 -51.35
C PRO A 376 2.76 28.54 -50.48
N LYS A 377 1.69 29.03 -49.85
CA LYS A 377 0.70 28.26 -49.06
C LYS A 377 -0.11 27.33 -49.97
N MET A 378 -0.17 26.06 -49.60
CA MET A 378 -1.14 25.10 -50.16
C MET A 378 -2.46 25.16 -49.41
N PRO A 379 -3.62 24.94 -50.10
CA PRO A 379 -4.95 25.10 -49.51
C PRO A 379 -5.39 23.90 -48.72
N SER A 380 -6.08 24.19 -47.58
CA SER A 380 -6.74 23.20 -46.73
C SER A 380 -8.04 22.74 -47.38
N ILE A 381 -8.20 21.42 -47.54
CA ILE A 381 -9.45 20.80 -47.98
C ILE A 381 -10.29 20.52 -46.72
N SER A 382 -11.45 21.18 -46.63
CA SER A 382 -12.49 20.87 -45.65
C SER A 382 -13.44 19.81 -46.24
N LEU A 383 -13.50 18.67 -45.57
CA LEU A 383 -14.57 17.68 -45.82
C LEU A 383 -15.74 17.95 -44.85
N GLY A 384 -16.79 18.45 -45.41
CA GLY A 384 -18.08 18.56 -44.75
C GLY A 384 -18.84 17.22 -44.75
N LEU A 385 -19.44 16.89 -43.64
CA LEU A 385 -20.50 15.88 -43.56
C LEU A 385 -21.65 16.44 -42.71
N GLY A 386 -22.67 16.77 -43.35
CA GLY A 386 -24.05 16.36 -43.38
C GLY A 386 -24.86 16.51 -42.07
N LYS A 387 -25.71 17.52 -42.11
CA LYS A 387 -26.82 17.77 -41.19
C LYS A 387 -27.84 16.62 -41.18
N LYS A 388 -28.42 16.32 -40.03
CA LYS A 388 -29.84 15.99 -39.94
C LYS A 388 -30.47 16.74 -38.76
N LYS A 389 -31.44 17.57 -39.11
CA LYS A 389 -32.38 18.25 -38.24
C LYS A 389 -33.48 17.26 -37.84
N GLU A 390 -33.90 17.32 -36.59
CA GLU A 390 -35.30 17.08 -36.26
C GLU A 390 -35.81 18.13 -35.29
N THR A 391 -36.85 18.78 -35.74
CA THR A 391 -37.60 19.87 -35.14
C THR A 391 -38.70 19.28 -34.26
N ILE A 392 -38.87 19.73 -33.04
CA ILE A 392 -40.17 19.68 -32.35
C ILE A 392 -40.43 21.07 -31.78
N THR A 393 -41.49 21.62 -32.32
CA THR A 393 -42.13 22.88 -31.96
C THR A 393 -42.96 22.69 -30.67
N ASN A 394 -42.90 23.62 -29.73
CA ASN A 394 -44.17 24.13 -29.20
C ASN A 394 -44.04 25.50 -28.52
N ASN A 395 -44.98 26.32 -28.86
CA ASN A 395 -45.33 27.69 -28.51
C ASN A 395 -45.41 27.99 -26.99
N GLN A 396 -44.97 29.16 -26.57
CA GLN A 396 -45.85 30.28 -26.17
C GLN A 396 -45.01 31.49 -25.71
N SER A 397 -45.23 32.61 -26.31
CA SER A 397 -44.78 33.98 -25.94
C SER A 397 -45.89 34.68 -25.15
N PRO A 398 -45.78 35.92 -24.67
CA PRO A 398 -44.63 36.68 -24.18
C PRO A 398 -44.96 37.40 -22.86
N ILE A 399 -43.94 37.77 -22.05
CA ILE A 399 -44.06 38.95 -21.20
C ILE A 399 -42.71 39.69 -21.24
N THR A 400 -42.80 40.90 -21.72
CA THR A 400 -41.79 41.92 -21.85
C THR A 400 -41.43 42.48 -20.47
N THR A 401 -40.17 42.32 -20.05
CA THR A 401 -39.50 43.31 -19.19
C THR A 401 -38.01 43.31 -19.53
N THR A 402 -37.57 44.37 -20.11
CA THR A 402 -36.18 44.68 -20.44
C THR A 402 -35.37 44.89 -19.15
N PRO A 403 -34.30 44.10 -18.88
CA PRO A 403 -33.27 44.56 -17.93
C PRO A 403 -32.19 45.34 -18.69
N PRO A 404 -31.43 46.19 -18.00
CA PRO A 404 -30.42 47.04 -18.62
C PRO A 404 -29.29 46.19 -19.22
N GLN A 405 -28.83 46.61 -20.39
CA GLN A 405 -27.64 46.05 -21.05
C GLN A 405 -26.43 46.34 -20.17
N GLU A 406 -25.94 45.32 -19.45
CA GLU A 406 -24.64 45.32 -18.83
C GLU A 406 -23.60 45.03 -19.92
N GLU A 407 -22.63 45.95 -20.03
CA GLU A 407 -21.49 45.80 -20.96
C GLU A 407 -20.70 44.54 -20.60
N PRO A 408 -20.44 43.62 -21.54
CA PRO A 408 -19.59 42.48 -21.30
C PRO A 408 -18.13 42.97 -21.14
N ASN A 409 -17.42 42.39 -20.15
CA ASN A 409 -16.00 42.63 -19.83
C ASN A 409 -15.69 43.88 -19.01
N ARG A 410 -16.25 44.00 -17.80
CA ARG A 410 -15.83 45.01 -16.83
C ARG A 410 -14.44 44.66 -16.23
N PRO A 411 -13.53 45.64 -16.11
CA PRO A 411 -12.28 45.45 -15.36
C PRO A 411 -12.60 45.15 -13.88
N PHE A 412 -11.92 44.16 -13.31
CA PHE A 412 -12.10 43.74 -11.92
C PHE A 412 -10.83 43.92 -11.11
N THR A 413 -10.95 44.14 -9.80
CA THR A 413 -9.84 44.25 -8.88
C THR A 413 -9.49 42.93 -8.21
N ALA A 414 -8.30 42.81 -7.62
CA ALA A 414 -7.87 41.63 -6.89
C ALA A 414 -8.82 41.26 -5.73
N ASP A 415 -9.40 42.26 -5.08
CA ASP A 415 -10.35 42.06 -3.98
C ASP A 415 -11.68 41.47 -4.50
N GLN A 416 -12.19 41.99 -5.63
CA GLN A 416 -13.38 41.45 -6.27
C GLN A 416 -13.19 40.01 -6.76
N LEU A 417 -12.00 39.67 -7.28
CA LEU A 417 -11.65 38.30 -7.64
C LEU A 417 -11.69 37.37 -6.42
N ARG A 418 -11.11 37.83 -5.30
CA ARG A 418 -11.06 37.08 -4.05
C ARG A 418 -12.46 36.85 -3.47
N ASP A 419 -13.28 37.90 -3.43
CA ASP A 419 -14.66 37.83 -2.92
C ASP A 419 -15.52 36.90 -3.77
N ALA A 420 -15.39 37.00 -5.10
CA ALA A 420 -16.09 36.10 -6.03
C ALA A 420 -15.64 34.64 -5.85
N TRP A 421 -14.32 34.42 -5.64
CA TRP A 421 -13.77 33.08 -5.40
C TRP A 421 -14.29 32.48 -4.09
N VAL A 422 -14.23 33.23 -2.99
CA VAL A 422 -14.77 32.79 -1.69
C VAL A 422 -16.27 32.55 -1.77
N GLY A 423 -17.00 33.34 -2.57
CA GLY A 423 -18.43 33.14 -2.84
C GLY A 423 -18.75 31.78 -3.46
N LEU A 424 -17.84 31.19 -4.25
CA LEU A 424 -18.02 29.85 -4.82
C LEU A 424 -18.05 28.76 -3.74
N SER A 425 -17.39 28.94 -2.60
CA SER A 425 -17.45 27.99 -1.49
C SER A 425 -18.88 27.83 -0.94
N ALA A 426 -19.68 28.92 -1.00
CA ALA A 426 -21.06 28.90 -0.57
C ALA A 426 -22.02 28.21 -1.57
N VAL A 427 -21.63 28.13 -2.85
CA VAL A 427 -22.40 27.43 -3.89
C VAL A 427 -22.19 25.91 -3.79
N HIS A 428 -20.97 25.46 -3.40
CA HIS A 428 -20.61 24.04 -3.31
C HIS A 428 -20.72 23.48 -1.88
N LYS A 429 -21.81 23.79 -1.16
CA LYS A 429 -22.02 23.31 0.23
C LYS A 429 -22.11 21.80 0.37
N ASP A 430 -22.60 21.13 -0.65
CA ASP A 430 -22.80 19.67 -0.67
C ASP A 430 -21.52 18.88 -1.03
N GLU A 431 -20.43 19.57 -1.40
CA GLU A 431 -19.13 18.98 -1.74
C GLU A 431 -18.02 19.42 -0.80
N PRO A 432 -17.89 18.82 0.39
CA PRO A 432 -16.98 19.29 1.45
C PRO A 432 -15.51 19.34 1.03
N ARG A 433 -15.06 18.41 0.16
CA ARG A 433 -13.67 18.39 -0.35
C ARG A 433 -13.38 19.55 -1.31
N LEU A 434 -14.33 19.90 -2.18
CA LEU A 434 -14.18 21.01 -3.12
C LEU A 434 -14.21 22.34 -2.37
N ARG A 435 -15.08 22.46 -1.40
CA ARG A 435 -15.18 23.62 -0.52
C ARG A 435 -13.86 23.87 0.21
N GLU A 436 -13.26 22.85 0.82
CA GLU A 436 -11.96 22.93 1.50
C GLU A 436 -10.85 23.40 0.55
N LEU A 437 -10.82 22.91 -0.70
CA LEU A 437 -9.86 23.34 -1.71
C LEU A 437 -10.05 24.82 -2.10
N ILE A 438 -11.29 25.29 -2.25
CA ILE A 438 -11.60 26.70 -2.56
C ILE A 438 -11.22 27.62 -1.40
N GLU A 439 -11.49 27.23 -0.16
CA GLU A 439 -11.19 28.02 1.05
C GLU A 439 -9.68 28.06 1.33
N THR A 440 -8.95 26.96 1.03
CA THR A 440 -7.51 26.87 1.29
C THR A 440 -6.65 27.59 0.23
N TYR A 441 -7.04 27.50 -1.05
CA TYR A 441 -6.26 28.02 -2.17
C TYR A 441 -6.96 29.18 -2.85
N THR A 442 -6.53 30.41 -2.56
CA THR A 442 -7.11 31.64 -3.14
C THR A 442 -6.31 32.08 -4.38
N PRO A 443 -6.99 32.55 -5.43
CA PRO A 443 -6.35 33.05 -6.64
C PRO A 443 -5.64 34.40 -6.36
N ARG A 444 -4.45 34.58 -6.94
CA ARG A 444 -3.70 35.83 -6.96
C ARG A 444 -3.74 36.41 -8.37
N LEU A 445 -4.16 37.65 -8.50
CA LEU A 445 -4.17 38.36 -9.76
C LEU A 445 -2.72 38.67 -10.20
N VAL A 446 -2.33 38.27 -11.40
CA VAL A 446 -1.02 38.50 -11.99
C VAL A 446 -1.11 39.59 -13.06
N ASP A 447 -2.11 39.51 -13.93
CA ASP A 447 -2.39 40.44 -15.00
C ASP A 447 -3.87 40.85 -14.98
N GLU A 448 -4.28 41.85 -15.81
CA GLU A 448 -5.67 42.35 -15.89
C GLU A 448 -6.73 41.23 -16.13
N HIS A 449 -6.33 40.04 -16.66
CA HIS A 449 -7.22 38.95 -16.99
C HIS A 449 -6.73 37.59 -16.49
N THR A 450 -5.52 37.49 -15.92
CA THR A 450 -4.92 36.22 -15.51
C THR A 450 -4.77 36.13 -13.99
N ALA A 451 -5.30 35.10 -13.40
CA ALA A 451 -5.15 34.78 -12.00
C ALA A 451 -4.39 33.44 -11.83
N GLU A 452 -3.53 33.35 -10.83
CA GLU A 452 -2.76 32.16 -10.51
C GLU A 452 -3.16 31.60 -9.16
N ILE A 453 -3.28 30.27 -9.08
CA ILE A 453 -3.46 29.53 -7.84
C ILE A 453 -2.22 28.69 -7.61
N GLN A 454 -1.49 28.94 -6.53
CA GLN A 454 -0.31 28.20 -6.14
C GLN A 454 -0.70 27.01 -5.25
N MET A 455 -0.32 25.79 -5.65
CA MET A 455 -0.62 24.58 -4.92
C MET A 455 0.66 23.75 -4.70
N PRO A 456 0.99 23.38 -3.44
CA PRO A 456 2.22 22.63 -3.16
C PRO A 456 2.09 21.14 -3.51
N ASN A 457 0.87 20.57 -3.47
CA ASN A 457 0.65 19.14 -3.62
C ASN A 457 0.18 18.77 -5.04
N PRO A 458 0.96 17.96 -5.80
CA PRO A 458 0.59 17.54 -7.16
C PRO A 458 -0.75 16.80 -7.23
N TRP A 459 -1.11 16.05 -6.18
CA TRP A 459 -2.38 15.32 -6.12
C TRP A 459 -3.57 16.27 -6.00
N GLN A 460 -3.48 17.28 -5.11
CA GLN A 460 -4.51 18.31 -4.95
C GLN A 460 -4.65 19.15 -6.22
N MET A 461 -3.54 19.49 -6.88
CA MET A 461 -3.52 20.17 -8.17
C MET A 461 -4.24 19.36 -9.26
N ALA A 462 -4.04 18.04 -9.30
CA ALA A 462 -4.74 17.17 -10.23
C ALA A 462 -6.27 17.11 -9.97
N GLN A 463 -6.70 17.17 -8.72
CA GLN A 463 -8.13 17.26 -8.36
C GLN A 463 -8.72 18.63 -8.75
N MET A 464 -8.03 19.72 -8.41
CA MET A 464 -8.45 21.09 -8.78
C MET A 464 -8.56 21.23 -10.31
N ARG A 465 -7.64 20.66 -11.09
CA ARG A 465 -7.65 20.69 -12.56
C ARG A 465 -8.90 20.06 -13.17
N LYS A 466 -9.49 19.04 -12.53
CA LYS A 466 -10.73 18.39 -13.01
C LYS A 466 -11.96 19.28 -12.88
N VAL A 467 -12.04 20.07 -11.82
CA VAL A 467 -13.19 20.94 -11.52
C VAL A 467 -12.98 22.38 -12.00
N MET A 468 -11.76 22.75 -12.37
CA MET A 468 -11.39 24.08 -12.83
C MET A 468 -12.27 24.63 -13.97
N PRO A 469 -12.67 23.85 -15.02
CA PRO A 469 -13.54 24.38 -16.07
C PRO A 469 -14.88 24.90 -15.55
N GLN A 470 -15.47 24.23 -14.56
CA GLN A 470 -16.74 24.64 -13.94
C GLN A 470 -16.55 25.88 -13.06
N LEU A 471 -15.50 25.88 -12.21
CA LEU A 471 -15.19 27.03 -11.34
C LEU A 471 -14.85 28.29 -12.15
N ALA A 472 -14.09 28.12 -13.25
CA ALA A 472 -13.75 29.25 -14.13
C ALA A 472 -15.02 29.84 -14.82
N GLN A 473 -15.96 28.99 -15.22
CA GLN A 473 -17.23 29.47 -15.79
C GLN A 473 -18.07 30.23 -14.76
N GLN A 474 -18.20 29.70 -13.54
CA GLN A 474 -18.92 30.35 -12.46
C GLN A 474 -18.27 31.68 -12.06
N LEU A 475 -16.92 31.73 -12.03
CA LEU A 475 -16.17 32.94 -11.71
C LEU A 475 -16.35 34.02 -12.79
N ARG A 476 -16.35 33.66 -14.09
CA ARG A 476 -16.63 34.59 -15.20
C ARG A 476 -18.02 35.18 -15.09
N GLN A 477 -19.01 34.38 -14.72
CA GLN A 477 -20.38 34.84 -14.47
C GLN A 477 -20.44 35.80 -13.26
N ALA A 478 -19.76 35.49 -12.17
CA ALA A 478 -19.75 36.32 -10.96
C ALA A 478 -19.04 37.66 -11.17
N LEU A 479 -17.99 37.69 -12.02
CA LEU A 479 -17.23 38.91 -12.32
C LEU A 479 -17.75 39.68 -13.54
N HIS A 480 -18.75 39.15 -14.26
CA HIS A 480 -19.26 39.68 -15.54
C HIS A 480 -18.13 39.95 -16.55
N ASN A 481 -17.11 39.05 -16.59
CA ASN A 481 -15.96 39.16 -17.47
C ASN A 481 -15.55 37.81 -18.03
N ASP A 482 -15.68 37.62 -19.34
CA ASP A 482 -15.39 36.36 -20.03
C ASP A 482 -13.88 36.14 -20.31
N GLN A 483 -13.06 37.17 -20.11
CA GLN A 483 -11.63 37.09 -20.36
C GLN A 483 -10.81 36.58 -19.17
N VAL A 484 -11.44 36.23 -18.05
CA VAL A 484 -10.74 35.70 -16.87
C VAL A 484 -10.17 34.30 -17.14
N HIS A 485 -8.86 34.20 -16.98
CA HIS A 485 -8.11 32.93 -17.07
C HIS A 485 -7.48 32.59 -15.72
N ILE A 486 -7.64 31.32 -15.28
CA ILE A 486 -7.02 30.83 -14.07
C ILE A 486 -5.95 29.80 -14.43
N GLN A 487 -4.73 29.99 -13.93
CA GLN A 487 -3.62 29.08 -14.08
C GLN A 487 -3.29 28.42 -12.75
N LEU A 488 -3.04 27.11 -12.78
CA LEU A 488 -2.58 26.34 -11.62
C LEU A 488 -1.07 26.22 -11.71
N ILE A 489 -0.36 26.75 -10.71
CA ILE A 489 1.09 26.68 -10.62
C ILE A 489 1.48 25.80 -9.44
N GLN A 490 2.42 24.91 -9.65
CA GLN A 490 3.02 24.14 -8.57
C GLN A 490 3.97 25.06 -7.81
N ALA A 491 3.67 25.34 -6.55
CA ALA A 491 4.59 26.03 -5.69
C ALA A 491 5.84 25.17 -5.49
N GLU A 492 7.01 25.68 -5.83
CA GLU A 492 8.25 25.07 -5.37
C GLU A 492 8.25 25.14 -3.85
N TYR A 493 8.33 23.97 -3.20
CA TYR A 493 8.59 23.91 -1.77
C TYR A 493 9.96 24.58 -1.54
N SER A 494 9.97 25.79 -0.99
CA SER A 494 11.06 26.11 -0.10
C SER A 494 10.94 25.09 1.03
N GLN A 495 11.88 24.15 1.08
CA GLN A 495 12.07 23.29 2.22
C GLN A 495 12.35 24.20 3.43
N GLU A 496 11.31 24.66 4.10
CA GLU A 496 11.42 24.91 5.52
C GLU A 496 11.84 23.56 6.09
N GLN A 497 13.08 23.48 6.52
CA GLN A 497 13.70 22.30 7.08
C GLN A 497 12.84 21.83 8.24
N MET A 498 11.94 20.89 8.00
CA MET A 498 11.29 20.17 9.08
C MET A 498 12.38 19.37 9.77
N ALA A 499 12.83 19.87 10.90
CA ALA A 499 13.79 19.19 11.74
C ALA A 499 13.17 17.87 12.23
N PHE A 500 13.69 16.75 11.76
CA PHE A 500 13.23 15.42 12.15
C PHE A 500 13.99 14.90 13.36
N THR A 501 15.25 15.26 13.51
CA THR A 501 16.11 14.83 14.62
C THR A 501 16.06 15.82 15.79
N ALA A 502 16.32 15.31 17.01
CA ALA A 502 16.39 16.14 18.22
C ALA A 502 17.46 17.25 18.11
N GLU A 503 18.60 16.93 17.46
CA GLU A 503 19.66 17.91 17.20
C GLU A 503 19.27 19.02 16.23
N GLU A 504 18.53 18.69 15.15
CA GLU A 504 18.03 19.69 14.19
C GLU A 504 16.98 20.59 14.82
N LYS A 505 16.07 20.02 15.63
CA LYS A 505 15.11 20.81 16.42
C LYS A 505 15.80 21.78 17.37
N TYR A 506 16.84 21.30 18.05
CA TYR A 506 17.62 22.14 18.94
C TYR A 506 18.32 23.30 18.19
N LYS A 507 18.93 23.05 17.02
CA LYS A 507 19.53 24.11 16.20
C LYS A 507 18.53 25.19 15.82
N LEU A 508 17.33 24.78 15.35
CA LEU A 508 16.25 25.73 15.04
C LEU A 508 15.78 26.52 16.27
N MET A 509 15.70 25.88 17.43
CA MET A 509 15.34 26.56 18.68
C MET A 509 16.42 27.55 19.12
N VAL A 510 17.71 27.25 18.95
CA VAL A 510 18.83 28.15 19.25
C VAL A 510 18.86 29.32 18.28
N GLU A 511 18.54 29.14 17.01
CA GLU A 511 18.39 30.26 16.04
C GLU A 511 17.28 31.20 16.42
N GLN A 512 16.16 30.71 16.95
CA GLN A 512 15.05 31.55 17.44
C GLN A 512 15.34 32.18 18.81
N ASN A 513 16.11 31.51 19.67
CA ASN A 513 16.47 32.01 20.99
C ASN A 513 17.89 31.59 21.41
N PRO A 514 18.88 32.48 21.19
CA PRO A 514 20.29 32.19 21.51
C PRO A 514 20.57 31.88 22.99
N ALA A 515 19.66 32.25 23.91
CA ALA A 515 19.82 31.93 25.34
C ALA A 515 19.75 30.43 25.64
N LEU A 516 19.16 29.60 24.74
CA LEU A 516 19.10 28.16 24.89
C LEU A 516 20.48 27.48 24.79
N ALA A 517 21.42 28.02 24.03
CA ALA A 517 22.79 27.53 23.96
C ALA A 517 23.50 27.72 25.32
N GLN A 518 23.34 28.87 25.95
CA GLN A 518 23.90 29.16 27.28
C GLN A 518 23.26 28.31 28.39
N LEU A 519 21.98 27.97 28.24
CA LEU A 519 21.27 27.12 29.19
C LEU A 519 21.80 25.68 29.12
N LYS A 520 22.03 25.16 27.89
CA LYS A 520 22.59 23.84 27.66
C LYS A 520 23.97 23.70 28.32
N ASP A 521 24.87 24.68 28.08
CA ASP A 521 26.22 24.69 28.60
C ASP A 521 26.26 24.83 30.14
N ARG A 522 25.33 25.63 30.73
CA ARG A 522 25.27 25.82 32.19
C ARG A 522 24.69 24.62 32.96
N LEU A 523 23.79 23.85 32.33
CA LEU A 523 23.10 22.72 32.95
C LEU A 523 23.61 21.39 32.48
N ASP A 524 24.65 21.34 31.62
CA ASP A 524 25.27 20.14 31.04
C ASP A 524 24.22 19.17 30.45
N LEU A 525 23.27 19.73 29.67
CA LEU A 525 22.16 18.96 29.10
C LEU A 525 22.60 18.21 27.85
N THR A 526 22.30 16.92 27.80
CA THR A 526 22.42 16.09 26.59
C THR A 526 21.14 16.19 25.76
N ILE A 527 21.25 16.07 24.43
CA ILE A 527 20.12 16.07 23.51
C ILE A 527 19.96 14.61 23.06
N ASP A 528 18.92 13.95 23.57
CA ASP A 528 18.55 12.58 23.19
C ASP A 528 17.42 12.57 22.14
#